data_d6ec635f31fd760763681f832385775e
#
_entry.id   d6ec635f31fd760763681f832385775e
#
_cell.length_a   1.000
_cell.length_b   1.000
_cell.length_c   1.000
_cell.angle_alpha   90.00
_cell.angle_beta   90.00
_cell.angle_gamma   90.00
#
_symmetry.space_group_name_H-M   'P 1'
#
loop_
_entity.id
_entity.type
_entity.pdbx_description
1 polymer ?
#
loop_
_entity_poly.entity_id
_entity_poly.type
_entity_poly.pdbx_seq_one_letter_code
_entity_poly.pdbx_strand_id
1 'polypeptide(L)'
;CKNCGKKMNLKNKKKLKTAPNFKLLSTKKYFLELKKLKNKYVVVYFYPKDDTPGCTLETKDFNSLLTKFKKLDCLVLGISKDDLKSHEKFRKKYKVKFDLLSDEKKNAIKAYKVWGKKKFMGREFMGLIRSTFLIKNNNIIKEWRSVKVKDHAKEVLNFIINDK
;
A
#
# COMPACT_ATOMS: atom_id res chain seq x y z
N CYS A 1 -7.91 -46.36 8.62
CA CYS A 1 -6.63 -45.71 8.42
C CYS A 1 -6.49 -44.47 9.30
N LYS A 2 -5.80 -44.61 10.43
CA LYS A 2 -5.69 -43.53 11.45
C LYS A 2 -4.89 -42.32 10.97
N ASN A 3 -4.28 -42.33 9.78
CA ASN A 3 -3.41 -41.27 9.26
C ASN A 3 -4.00 -40.51 8.07
N CYS A 4 -5.19 -40.85 7.60
CA CYS A 4 -5.77 -40.19 6.43
C CYS A 4 -6.32 -38.79 6.75
N GLY A 5 -6.72 -38.49 7.99
CA GLY A 5 -7.24 -37.19 8.39
C GLY A 5 -6.20 -36.08 8.51
N LYS A 6 -4.93 -36.44 8.74
CA LYS A 6 -3.85 -35.45 8.91
C LYS A 6 -3.27 -34.92 7.59
N LYS A 7 -3.43 -35.65 6.48
CA LYS A 7 -2.92 -35.25 5.17
C LYS A 7 -3.83 -34.23 4.45
N MET A 8 -5.10 -34.15 4.82
CA MET A 8 -6.04 -33.24 4.17
C MET A 8 -5.90 -31.77 4.62
N ASN A 9 -5.39 -31.53 5.81
CA ASN A 9 -5.21 -30.17 6.35
C ASN A 9 -4.00 -29.43 5.77
N LEU A 10 -3.09 -30.13 5.10
CA LEU A 10 -1.90 -29.50 4.50
C LEU A 10 -2.16 -28.97 3.08
N LYS A 11 -3.26 -29.36 2.43
CA LYS A 11 -3.61 -28.92 1.06
C LYS A 11 -4.31 -27.57 1.01
N ASN A 12 -4.78 -27.06 2.14
CA ASN A 12 -5.53 -25.78 2.20
C ASN A 12 -4.74 -24.60 2.77
N LYS A 13 -3.42 -24.71 2.96
CA LYS A 13 -2.60 -23.54 3.22
C LYS A 13 -2.51 -22.74 1.93
N LYS A 14 -3.35 -21.72 1.80
CA LYS A 14 -3.24 -20.70 0.75
C LYS A 14 -1.77 -20.27 0.69
N LYS A 15 -1.08 -20.57 -0.41
CA LYS A 15 0.31 -20.14 -0.61
C LYS A 15 0.35 -18.63 -0.56
N LEU A 16 0.97 -18.05 0.48
CA LEU A 16 1.11 -16.62 0.63
C LEU A 16 1.95 -16.06 -0.52
N LYS A 17 1.49 -14.96 -1.09
CA LYS A 17 2.16 -14.31 -2.20
C LYS A 17 3.27 -13.41 -1.67
N THR A 18 4.51 -13.66 -2.08
CA THR A 18 5.63 -12.81 -1.70
C THR A 18 5.44 -11.40 -2.23
N ALA A 19 5.62 -10.40 -1.37
CA ALA A 19 5.55 -8.99 -1.76
C ALA A 19 6.81 -8.62 -2.57
N PRO A 20 6.67 -8.10 -3.80
CA PRO A 20 7.82 -7.61 -4.56
C PRO A 20 8.60 -6.57 -3.77
N ASN A 21 9.92 -6.74 -3.66
CA ASN A 21 10.77 -5.78 -2.98
C ASN A 21 10.88 -4.49 -3.79
N PHE A 22 11.04 -3.38 -3.10
CA PHE A 22 11.34 -2.10 -3.73
C PHE A 22 12.29 -1.30 -2.86
N LYS A 23 13.05 -0.42 -3.50
CA LYS A 23 13.94 0.55 -2.85
C LYS A 23 13.68 1.89 -3.50
N LEU A 24 13.00 2.79 -2.78
CA LEU A 24 12.51 4.06 -3.31
C LEU A 24 12.91 5.22 -2.41
N LEU A 25 13.10 6.39 -3.01
CA LEU A 25 13.45 7.61 -2.27
C LEU A 25 12.23 8.14 -1.53
N SER A 26 12.40 8.35 -0.23
CA SER A 26 11.38 8.85 0.69
C SER A 26 11.46 10.36 0.86
N THR A 27 10.32 10.98 1.22
CA THR A 27 10.24 12.37 1.66
C THR A 27 11.13 12.68 2.87
N LYS A 28 11.56 11.67 3.61
CA LYS A 28 12.55 11.83 4.69
C LYS A 28 13.99 11.84 4.18
N LYS A 29 14.19 11.91 2.86
CA LYS A 29 15.48 12.04 2.19
C LYS A 29 16.42 10.83 2.35
N TYR A 30 15.86 9.63 2.50
CA TYR A 30 16.63 8.38 2.46
C TYR A 30 15.91 7.37 1.56
N PHE A 31 16.65 6.36 1.09
CA PHE A 31 16.06 5.25 0.36
C PHE A 31 15.44 4.27 1.34
N LEU A 32 14.16 3.97 1.12
CA LEU A 32 13.43 2.98 1.92
C LEU A 32 13.30 1.70 1.11
N GLU A 33 13.75 0.59 1.70
CA GLU A 33 13.68 -0.73 1.07
C GLU A 33 12.73 -1.63 1.86
N LEU A 34 11.71 -2.19 1.18
CA LEU A 34 10.65 -2.97 1.82
C LEU A 34 11.19 -4.11 2.67
N LYS A 35 12.09 -4.95 2.11
CA LYS A 35 12.58 -6.15 2.82
C LYS A 35 13.42 -5.85 4.06
N LYS A 36 13.88 -4.61 4.23
CA LYS A 36 14.65 -4.20 5.42
C LYS A 36 13.77 -3.69 6.56
N LEU A 37 12.47 -3.55 6.34
CA LEU A 37 11.52 -3.09 7.35
C LEU A 37 11.23 -4.20 8.34
N LYS A 38 11.23 -3.86 9.63
CA LYS A 38 11.02 -4.81 10.74
C LYS A 38 9.63 -4.70 11.37
N ASN A 39 8.76 -3.86 10.84
CA ASN A 39 7.40 -3.72 11.33
C ASN A 39 6.62 -5.00 11.10
N LYS A 40 5.73 -5.33 12.05
CA LYS A 40 4.85 -6.50 11.92
C LYS A 40 3.99 -6.42 10.67
N TYR A 41 3.44 -5.24 10.39
CA TYR A 41 2.64 -4.97 9.21
C TYR A 41 3.20 -3.78 8.44
N VAL A 42 3.06 -3.82 7.11
CA VAL A 42 3.33 -2.67 6.25
C VAL A 42 2.14 -2.49 5.31
N VAL A 43 1.55 -1.32 5.35
CA VAL A 43 0.51 -0.90 4.40
C VAL A 43 1.20 -0.10 3.30
N VAL A 44 1.06 -0.56 2.06
CA VAL A 44 1.56 0.15 0.88
C VAL A 44 0.34 0.52 0.04
N TYR A 45 0.05 1.82 -0.10
CA TYR A 45 -1.01 2.25 -1.00
C TYR A 45 -0.43 3.02 -2.18
N PHE A 46 -0.88 2.64 -3.37
CA PHE A 46 -0.51 3.28 -4.63
C PHE A 46 -1.62 4.24 -5.02
N TYR A 47 -1.26 5.47 -5.35
CA TYR A 47 -2.22 6.50 -5.74
C TYR A 47 -1.76 7.25 -6.99
N PRO A 48 -2.70 7.74 -7.82
CA PRO A 48 -2.36 8.30 -9.15
C PRO A 48 -1.51 9.57 -9.14
N LYS A 49 -1.81 10.54 -8.28
CA LYS A 49 -1.14 11.85 -8.35
C LYS A 49 -1.31 12.66 -7.07
N ASP A 50 -0.21 13.28 -6.61
CA ASP A 50 -0.23 14.20 -5.48
C ASP A 50 -1.24 15.34 -5.68
N ASP A 51 -1.84 15.76 -4.58
CA ASP A 51 -2.71 16.95 -4.49
C ASP A 51 -3.91 16.92 -5.45
N THR A 52 -4.42 15.74 -5.75
CA THR A 52 -5.71 15.54 -6.41
C THR A 52 -6.76 15.20 -5.35
N PRO A 53 -8.07 15.48 -5.59
CA PRO A 53 -9.10 15.32 -4.54
C PRO A 53 -9.14 13.94 -3.88
N GLY A 54 -9.17 12.88 -4.67
CA GLY A 54 -9.22 11.51 -4.14
C GLY A 54 -7.95 11.09 -3.42
N CYS A 55 -6.78 11.41 -3.98
CA CYS A 55 -5.50 11.09 -3.37
C CYS A 55 -5.27 11.88 -2.09
N THR A 56 -5.69 13.13 -2.05
CA THR A 56 -5.62 13.97 -0.86
C THR A 56 -6.49 13.40 0.27
N LEU A 57 -7.72 13.01 -0.03
CA LEU A 57 -8.62 12.41 0.95
C LEU A 57 -8.06 11.10 1.50
N GLU A 58 -7.59 10.22 0.62
CA GLU A 58 -6.98 8.94 1.03
C GLU A 58 -5.79 9.15 1.96
N THR A 59 -4.88 10.05 1.58
CA THR A 59 -3.69 10.36 2.37
C THR A 59 -4.05 10.97 3.72
N LYS A 60 -5.02 11.89 3.76
CA LYS A 60 -5.50 12.49 5.02
C LYS A 60 -6.16 11.45 5.92
N ASP A 61 -6.91 10.51 5.35
CA ASP A 61 -7.56 9.45 6.12
C ASP A 61 -6.52 8.52 6.76
N PHE A 62 -5.50 8.07 6.02
CA PHE A 62 -4.41 7.29 6.60
C PHE A 62 -3.66 8.09 7.66
N ASN A 63 -3.40 9.36 7.41
CA ASN A 63 -2.68 10.22 8.35
C ASN A 63 -3.46 10.40 9.66
N SER A 64 -4.78 10.57 9.59
CA SER A 64 -5.62 10.73 10.77
C SER A 64 -5.67 9.46 11.63
N LEU A 65 -5.49 8.28 11.03
CA LEU A 65 -5.48 6.99 11.71
C LEU A 65 -4.06 6.51 12.04
N LEU A 66 -3.04 7.29 11.74
CA LEU A 66 -1.64 6.85 11.83
C LEU A 66 -1.25 6.35 13.23
N THR A 67 -1.70 7.03 14.29
CA THR A 67 -1.44 6.61 15.67
C THR A 67 -1.98 5.21 15.93
N LYS A 68 -3.17 4.89 15.42
CA LYS A 68 -3.79 3.57 15.56
C LYS A 68 -3.02 2.50 14.80
N PHE A 69 -2.52 2.81 13.60
CA PHE A 69 -1.65 1.91 12.85
C PHE A 69 -0.34 1.64 13.59
N LYS A 70 0.27 2.69 14.15
CA LYS A 70 1.52 2.55 14.92
C LYS A 70 1.37 1.66 16.15
N LYS A 71 0.23 1.72 16.83
CA LYS A 71 -0.06 0.85 17.97
C LYS A 71 -0.12 -0.63 17.60
N LEU A 72 -0.40 -0.94 16.34
CA LEU A 72 -0.42 -2.30 15.80
C LEU A 72 0.91 -2.70 15.17
N ASP A 73 1.96 -1.92 15.38
CA ASP A 73 3.26 -2.08 14.71
C ASP A 73 3.11 -2.13 13.19
N CYS A 74 2.31 -1.22 12.65
CA CYS A 74 2.04 -1.09 11.23
C CYS A 74 2.63 0.20 10.68
N LEU A 75 3.48 0.08 9.66
CA LEU A 75 4.02 1.21 8.92
C LEU A 75 3.12 1.49 7.71
N VAL A 76 2.82 2.76 7.46
CA VAL A 76 2.02 3.19 6.29
C VAL A 76 2.94 3.90 5.30
N LEU A 77 2.90 3.48 4.04
CA LEU A 77 3.69 4.05 2.95
C LEU A 77 2.78 4.40 1.77
N GLY A 78 2.89 5.62 1.26
CA GLY A 78 2.22 6.03 0.03
C GLY A 78 3.20 6.04 -1.13
N ILE A 79 2.82 5.50 -2.27
CA ILE A 79 3.66 5.44 -3.47
C ILE A 79 2.91 6.00 -4.68
N SER A 80 3.55 6.90 -5.39
CA SER A 80 3.09 7.36 -6.71
C SER A 80 4.27 7.58 -7.63
N LYS A 81 4.00 7.90 -8.90
CA LYS A 81 5.04 8.23 -9.88
C LYS A 81 5.54 9.68 -9.77
N ASP A 82 4.95 10.47 -8.88
CA ASP A 82 5.38 11.86 -8.68
C ASP A 82 6.82 11.93 -8.18
N ASP A 83 7.51 13.04 -8.49
CA ASP A 83 8.87 13.24 -8.02
C ASP A 83 8.91 13.62 -6.53
N LEU A 84 10.11 13.58 -5.95
CA LEU A 84 10.30 13.87 -4.52
C LEU A 84 9.86 15.30 -4.16
N LYS A 85 10.12 16.26 -5.05
CA LYS A 85 9.72 17.65 -4.84
C LYS A 85 8.21 17.81 -4.70
N SER A 86 7.45 17.13 -5.58
CA SER A 86 5.99 17.08 -5.51
C SER A 86 5.52 16.46 -4.21
N HIS A 87 6.11 15.33 -3.81
CA HIS A 87 5.80 14.63 -2.55
C HIS A 87 6.09 15.52 -1.33
N GLU A 88 7.20 16.23 -1.31
CA GLU A 88 7.54 17.13 -0.20
C GLU A 88 6.53 18.27 -0.07
N LYS A 89 6.13 18.86 -1.19
CA LYS A 89 5.11 19.92 -1.21
C LYS A 89 3.77 19.39 -0.71
N PHE A 90 3.36 18.22 -1.19
CA PHE A 90 2.12 17.56 -0.77
C PHE A 90 2.13 17.23 0.73
N ARG A 91 3.23 16.63 1.20
CA ARG A 91 3.41 16.26 2.60
C ARG A 91 3.31 17.49 3.53
N LYS A 92 3.97 18.59 3.17
CA LYS A 92 3.95 19.84 3.97
C LYS A 92 2.57 20.46 3.98
N LYS A 93 1.90 20.51 2.84
CA LYS A 93 0.57 21.14 2.69
C LYS A 93 -0.47 20.48 3.61
N TYR A 94 -0.44 19.17 3.71
CA TYR A 94 -1.43 18.41 4.49
C TYR A 94 -0.88 17.82 5.78
N LYS A 95 0.33 18.16 6.17
CA LYS A 95 0.99 17.72 7.41
C LYS A 95 1.01 16.20 7.55
N VAL A 96 1.36 15.52 6.46
CA VAL A 96 1.44 14.06 6.41
C VAL A 96 2.65 13.58 7.23
N LYS A 97 2.43 12.68 8.17
CA LYS A 97 3.45 12.21 9.13
C LYS A 97 4.09 10.87 8.76
N PHE A 98 3.69 10.27 7.66
CA PHE A 98 4.30 9.05 7.15
C PHE A 98 5.05 9.30 5.84
N ASP A 99 5.84 8.30 5.41
CA ASP A 99 6.68 8.45 4.23
C ASP A 99 5.87 8.37 2.94
N LEU A 100 6.10 9.31 2.03
CA LEU A 100 5.68 9.23 0.65
C LEU A 100 6.90 8.86 -0.18
N LEU A 101 6.77 7.83 -1.01
CA LEU A 101 7.86 7.29 -1.82
C LEU A 101 7.67 7.64 -3.29
N SER A 102 8.76 8.06 -3.93
CA SER A 102 8.76 8.45 -5.33
C SER A 102 9.16 7.27 -6.21
N ASP A 103 8.27 6.85 -7.12
CA ASP A 103 8.50 5.77 -8.07
C ASP A 103 8.41 6.29 -9.51
N GLU A 104 9.23 7.28 -9.85
CA GLU A 104 9.22 7.93 -11.16
C GLU A 104 9.41 6.95 -12.32
N LYS A 105 10.25 5.93 -12.13
CA LYS A 105 10.52 4.89 -13.12
C LYS A 105 9.45 3.81 -13.17
N LYS A 106 8.46 3.86 -12.28
CA LYS A 106 7.36 2.89 -12.18
C LYS A 106 7.82 1.45 -11.89
N ASN A 107 8.96 1.28 -11.21
CA ASN A 107 9.48 -0.05 -10.90
C ASN A 107 8.56 -0.81 -9.94
N ALA A 108 8.19 -0.21 -8.81
CA ALA A 108 7.26 -0.80 -7.86
C ALA A 108 5.84 -0.87 -8.44
N ILE A 109 5.40 0.16 -9.14
CA ILE A 109 4.09 0.22 -9.79
C ILE A 109 3.89 -0.96 -10.73
N LYS A 110 4.89 -1.27 -11.55
CA LYS A 110 4.85 -2.41 -12.47
C LYS A 110 4.97 -3.76 -11.76
N ALA A 111 5.85 -3.84 -10.74
CA ALA A 111 6.05 -5.07 -9.98
C ALA A 111 4.76 -5.48 -9.24
N TYR A 112 4.00 -4.53 -8.72
CA TYR A 112 2.73 -4.77 -8.04
C TYR A 112 1.54 -4.84 -8.99
N LYS A 113 1.77 -4.67 -10.31
CA LYS A 113 0.75 -4.77 -11.36
C LYS A 113 -0.42 -3.80 -11.14
N VAL A 114 -0.11 -2.55 -10.78
CA VAL A 114 -1.11 -1.50 -10.54
C VAL A 114 -1.13 -0.44 -11.64
N TRP A 115 -0.57 -0.75 -12.80
CA TRP A 115 -0.63 0.09 -13.98
C TRP A 115 -1.51 -0.60 -15.03
N GLY A 116 -2.56 0.07 -15.48
CA GLY A 116 -3.50 -0.55 -16.40
C GLY A 116 -4.44 0.44 -17.04
N LYS A 117 -5.41 -0.08 -17.80
CA LYS A 117 -6.44 0.71 -18.47
C LYS A 117 -7.41 1.31 -17.46
N LYS A 118 -7.65 2.61 -17.61
CA LYS A 118 -8.63 3.37 -16.84
C LYS A 118 -9.61 4.05 -17.77
N LYS A 119 -10.87 4.18 -17.34
CA LYS A 119 -11.90 4.95 -18.02
C LYS A 119 -12.24 6.19 -17.20
N PHE A 120 -12.26 7.34 -17.87
CA PHE A 120 -12.73 8.57 -17.26
C PHE A 120 -13.42 9.42 -18.33
N MET A 121 -14.67 9.77 -18.10
CA MET A 121 -15.50 10.57 -19.03
C MET A 121 -15.52 9.99 -20.46
N GLY A 122 -15.70 8.68 -20.59
CA GLY A 122 -15.77 8.00 -21.88
C GLY A 122 -14.44 7.79 -22.59
N ARG A 123 -13.31 8.21 -22.00
CA ARG A 123 -11.97 8.03 -22.56
C ARG A 123 -11.24 6.90 -21.82
N GLU A 124 -10.59 6.02 -22.59
CA GLU A 124 -9.68 5.03 -22.06
C GLU A 124 -8.25 5.55 -22.09
N PHE A 125 -7.50 5.32 -21.02
CA PHE A 125 -6.08 5.67 -20.95
C PHE A 125 -5.36 4.74 -20.01
N MET A 126 -4.03 4.66 -20.15
CA MET A 126 -3.20 3.89 -19.23
C MET A 126 -2.82 4.76 -18.03
N GLY A 127 -2.98 4.23 -16.86
CA GLY A 127 -2.66 4.96 -15.63
C GLY A 127 -2.54 4.05 -14.42
N LEU A 128 -2.22 4.65 -13.28
CA LEU A 128 -2.12 3.94 -12.01
C LEU A 128 -3.51 3.63 -11.48
N ILE A 129 -3.73 2.35 -11.21
CA ILE A 129 -4.96 1.85 -10.58
C ILE A 129 -4.77 1.95 -9.07
N ARG A 130 -5.56 2.79 -8.40
CA ARG A 130 -5.52 2.97 -6.95
C ARG A 130 -5.65 1.62 -6.25
N SER A 131 -4.62 1.23 -5.51
CA SER A 131 -4.55 -0.09 -4.89
C SER A 131 -3.83 -0.02 -3.56
N THR A 132 -4.20 -0.90 -2.64
CA THR A 132 -3.54 -1.02 -1.33
C THR A 132 -3.15 -2.47 -1.09
N PHE A 133 -1.99 -2.66 -0.51
CA PHE A 133 -1.45 -3.99 -0.17
C PHE A 133 -1.09 -4.00 1.31
N LEU A 134 -1.57 -5.01 2.02
CA LEU A 134 -1.15 -5.27 3.39
C LEU A 134 -0.11 -6.37 3.39
N ILE A 135 1.06 -6.06 3.91
CA ILE A 135 2.23 -6.94 3.90
C ILE A 135 2.58 -7.34 5.33
N LYS A 136 2.81 -8.62 5.54
CA LYS A 136 3.25 -9.20 6.81
C LYS A 136 4.32 -10.26 6.52
N ASN A 137 5.49 -10.14 7.16
CA ASN A 137 6.63 -11.05 6.93
C ASN A 137 6.99 -11.18 5.44
N ASN A 138 7.07 -10.05 4.74
CA ASN A 138 7.36 -9.96 3.29
C ASN A 138 6.34 -10.66 2.38
N ASN A 139 5.16 -11.01 2.90
CA ASN A 139 4.08 -11.61 2.13
C ASN A 139 2.87 -10.69 2.09
N ILE A 140 2.21 -10.64 0.94
CA ILE A 140 0.95 -9.92 0.78
C ILE A 140 -0.16 -10.77 1.41
N ILE A 141 -0.78 -10.30 2.47
CA ILE A 141 -1.88 -11.02 3.13
C ILE A 141 -3.26 -10.49 2.72
N LYS A 142 -3.33 -9.29 2.15
CA LYS A 142 -4.57 -8.73 1.62
C LYS A 142 -4.26 -7.70 0.54
N GLU A 143 -5.07 -7.70 -0.52
CA GLU A 143 -5.01 -6.70 -1.60
C GLU A 143 -6.38 -6.02 -1.74
N TRP A 144 -6.36 -4.72 -1.98
CA TRP A 144 -7.53 -3.94 -2.40
C TRP A 144 -7.17 -3.28 -3.72
N ARG A 145 -7.87 -3.64 -4.79
CA ARG A 145 -7.65 -3.08 -6.13
C ARG A 145 -8.84 -2.21 -6.54
N SER A 146 -8.61 -1.24 -7.40
CA SER A 146 -9.64 -0.27 -7.82
C SER A 146 -10.35 0.34 -6.62
N VAL A 147 -9.56 0.86 -5.69
CA VAL A 147 -10.02 1.34 -4.39
C VAL A 147 -10.94 2.56 -4.54
N LYS A 148 -12.05 2.53 -3.83
CA LYS A 148 -12.89 3.70 -3.55
C LYS A 148 -12.40 4.31 -2.24
N VAL A 149 -12.07 5.60 -2.25
CA VAL A 149 -11.36 6.26 -1.14
C VAL A 149 -12.20 6.30 0.14
N LYS A 150 -13.52 6.51 0.03
CA LYS A 150 -14.40 6.63 1.19
C LYS A 150 -14.26 5.44 2.13
N ASP A 151 -13.91 5.71 3.40
CA ASP A 151 -13.75 4.72 4.47
C ASP A 151 -12.69 3.63 4.21
N HIS A 152 -11.87 3.78 3.17
CA HIS A 152 -10.88 2.77 2.82
C HIS A 152 -9.80 2.60 3.88
N ALA A 153 -9.21 3.70 4.38
CA ALA A 153 -8.18 3.62 5.42
C ALA A 153 -8.71 2.92 6.68
N LYS A 154 -9.96 3.18 7.03
CA LYS A 154 -10.64 2.54 8.16
C LYS A 154 -10.84 1.04 7.92
N GLU A 155 -11.20 0.65 6.71
CA GLU A 155 -11.33 -0.75 6.29
C GLU A 155 -10.00 -1.50 6.44
N VAL A 156 -8.90 -0.89 6.01
CA VAL A 156 -7.55 -1.46 6.15
C VAL A 156 -7.19 -1.64 7.62
N LEU A 157 -7.44 -0.61 8.44
CA LEU A 157 -7.17 -0.68 9.88
C LEU A 157 -7.97 -1.80 10.54
N ASN A 158 -9.26 -1.91 10.23
CA ASN A 158 -10.13 -2.96 10.79
C ASN A 158 -9.66 -4.35 10.38
N PHE A 159 -9.16 -4.52 9.16
CA PHE A 159 -8.62 -5.80 8.71
C PHE A 159 -7.42 -6.22 9.58
N ILE A 160 -6.52 -5.28 9.89
CA ILE A 160 -5.36 -5.56 10.74
C ILE A 160 -5.78 -5.90 12.17
N ILE A 161 -6.75 -5.17 12.74
CA ILE A 161 -7.26 -5.43 14.08
C ILE A 161 -7.83 -6.85 14.19
N ASN A 162 -8.47 -7.34 13.13
CA ASN A 162 -9.08 -8.66 13.08
C ASN A 162 -8.12 -9.77 12.62
N ASP A 163 -6.90 -9.43 12.23
CA ASP A 163 -5.88 -10.42 11.85
C ASP A 163 -5.25 -11.02 13.10
N LYS A 164 -5.29 -12.31 13.19
CA LYS A 164 -4.72 -13.06 14.33
C LYS A 164 -3.58 -13.96 13.91
#